data_5f2fff16a46d54dbb419519035424fc5
#
_entry.id   5f2fff16a46d54dbb419519035424fc5
#
_cell.length_a   1.000
_cell.length_b   1.000
_cell.length_c   1.000
_cell.angle_alpha   90.00
_cell.angle_beta   90.00
_cell.angle_gamma   90.00
#
_symmetry.space_group_name_H-M   'P 1'
#
loop_
_entity.id
_entity.type
_entity.pdbx_description
1 polymer ?
#
loop_
_entity_poly.entity_id
_entity_poly.type
_entity_poly.pdbx_seq_one_letter_code
_entity_poly.pdbx_strand_id
1 'polypeptide(L)'
;AINSRLPSLPGQPIDVHNSNQAMKLSAAYRCTSILSGTIASLPLIIKRKKDGYFSPDEENELHTILTRMPNRRMNSFEMVRNMVVQIVNQGNAYIVIRRKFGSVSELVLCANNTVTYDKLNDVYIISDPYNRIYGRFESYEIIHLKNNSLDGGYTGVSTIMYASRIFSIAAS
;
A
#
# COMPACT_ATOMS: atom_id res chain seq x y z
N ALA A 1 0.44 14.30 38.38
CA ALA A 1 -0.28 14.30 37.11
C ALA A 1 0.72 14.03 35.98
N ILE A 2 0.73 12.80 35.47
CA ILE A 2 1.61 12.38 34.38
C ILE A 2 0.88 12.66 33.08
N ASN A 3 1.32 13.70 32.38
CA ASN A 3 0.82 14.07 31.07
C ASN A 3 1.47 13.17 30.01
N SER A 4 0.93 11.99 29.76
CA SER A 4 1.39 11.10 28.69
C SER A 4 0.87 11.63 27.35
N ARG A 5 1.61 12.53 26.73
CA ARG A 5 1.40 12.87 25.31
C ARG A 5 1.85 11.67 24.49
N LEU A 6 0.91 10.98 23.89
CA LEU A 6 1.19 10.05 22.80
C LEU A 6 1.88 10.81 21.66
N PRO A 7 2.90 10.22 21.00
CA PRO A 7 3.56 10.88 19.87
C PRO A 7 2.52 11.11 18.77
N SER A 8 2.39 12.36 18.33
CA SER A 8 1.53 12.74 17.21
C SER A 8 2.06 12.07 15.94
N LEU A 9 1.24 11.25 15.31
CA LEU A 9 1.46 10.82 13.93
C LEU A 9 1.52 12.05 13.02
N PRO A 10 2.35 12.07 11.95
CA PRO A 10 2.42 13.19 11.04
C PRO A 10 1.12 13.33 10.26
N GLY A 11 0.34 14.33 10.62
CA GLY A 11 -0.96 14.66 10.11
C GLY A 11 -1.77 15.24 11.26
N GLN A 12 -2.29 16.43 11.12
CA GLN A 12 -3.02 17.25 12.08
C GLN A 12 -3.57 16.51 13.32
N PRO A 13 -3.45 17.05 14.54
CA PRO A 13 -4.01 16.44 15.73
C PRO A 13 -5.51 16.29 15.50
N ILE A 14 -5.98 15.06 15.47
CA ILE A 14 -7.42 14.76 15.50
C ILE A 14 -7.87 15.05 16.92
N ASP A 15 -8.52 16.17 17.09
CA ASP A 15 -9.12 16.57 18.34
C ASP A 15 -10.35 15.67 18.58
N VAL A 16 -10.15 14.55 19.24
CA VAL A 16 -11.21 13.56 19.51
C VAL A 16 -11.99 14.04 20.73
N HIS A 17 -12.76 15.11 20.57
CA HIS A 17 -13.66 15.59 21.61
C HIS A 17 -15.01 14.86 21.68
N ASN A 18 -15.27 13.91 20.77
CA ASN A 18 -16.53 13.19 20.71
C ASN A 18 -16.32 11.67 20.71
N SER A 19 -16.93 10.98 21.67
CA SER A 19 -16.90 9.52 21.78
C SER A 19 -17.37 8.80 20.52
N ASN A 20 -18.31 9.39 19.76
CA ASN A 20 -18.78 8.84 18.48
C ASN A 20 -17.70 8.90 17.38
N GLN A 21 -16.87 9.94 17.36
CA GLN A 21 -15.76 10.02 16.41
C GLN A 21 -14.66 9.00 16.76
N ALA A 22 -14.36 8.84 18.04
CA ALA A 22 -13.41 7.83 18.51
C ALA A 22 -13.87 6.41 18.14
N MET A 23 -15.16 6.10 18.30
CA MET A 23 -15.73 4.80 17.92
C MET A 23 -15.70 4.57 16.40
N LYS A 24 -16.00 5.58 15.58
CA LYS A 24 -15.90 5.49 14.11
C LYS A 24 -14.45 5.25 13.66
N LEU A 25 -13.49 5.96 14.24
CA LEU A 25 -12.06 5.74 13.99
C LEU A 25 -11.61 4.33 14.39
N SER A 26 -12.04 3.89 15.57
CA SER A 26 -11.73 2.55 16.09
C SER A 26 -12.32 1.45 15.21
N ALA A 27 -13.56 1.61 14.75
CA ALA A 27 -14.20 0.67 13.83
C ALA A 27 -13.48 0.61 12.48
N ALA A 28 -13.14 1.75 11.89
CA ALA A 28 -12.42 1.83 10.61
C ALA A 28 -11.02 1.18 10.73
N TYR A 29 -10.30 1.46 11.82
CA TYR A 29 -9.02 0.84 12.10
C TYR A 29 -9.14 -0.69 12.23
N ARG A 30 -10.14 -1.16 12.97
CA ARG A 30 -10.37 -2.59 13.18
C ARG A 30 -10.74 -3.30 11.87
N CYS A 31 -11.63 -2.73 11.06
CA CYS A 31 -11.98 -3.27 9.75
C CYS A 31 -10.76 -3.34 8.82
N THR A 32 -9.98 -2.27 8.74
CA THR A 32 -8.75 -2.24 7.93
C THR A 32 -7.73 -3.27 8.42
N SER A 33 -7.58 -3.44 9.74
CA SER A 33 -6.67 -4.42 10.33
C SER A 33 -7.07 -5.86 10.03
N ILE A 34 -8.37 -6.17 10.14
CA ILE A 34 -8.89 -7.50 9.81
C ILE A 34 -8.72 -7.78 8.31
N LEU A 35 -9.13 -6.85 7.45
CA LEU A 35 -9.04 -7.01 6.01
C LEU A 35 -7.59 -7.20 5.56
N SER A 36 -6.69 -6.32 6.01
CA SER A 36 -5.28 -6.40 5.64
C SER A 36 -4.59 -7.65 6.16
N GLY A 37 -4.91 -8.08 7.39
CA GLY A 37 -4.39 -9.32 7.96
C GLY A 37 -4.89 -10.56 7.22
N THR A 38 -6.18 -10.60 6.88
CA THR A 38 -6.77 -11.72 6.13
C THR A 38 -6.17 -11.84 4.74
N ILE A 39 -6.04 -10.74 3.99
CA ILE A 39 -5.44 -10.76 2.65
C ILE A 39 -3.96 -11.15 2.74
N ALA A 40 -3.22 -10.63 3.72
CA ALA A 40 -1.80 -10.93 3.88
C ALA A 40 -1.53 -12.38 4.29
N SER A 41 -2.51 -13.08 4.87
CA SER A 41 -2.38 -14.51 5.22
C SER A 41 -2.59 -15.45 4.03
N LEU A 42 -3.09 -14.94 2.89
CA LEU A 42 -3.24 -15.73 1.68
C LEU A 42 -1.86 -16.04 1.07
N PRO A 43 -1.58 -17.30 0.70
CA PRO A 43 -0.29 -17.65 0.12
C PRO A 43 -0.14 -17.08 -1.28
N LEU A 44 0.98 -16.40 -1.53
CA LEU A 44 1.39 -16.02 -2.87
C LEU A 44 2.09 -17.23 -3.52
N ILE A 45 1.61 -17.64 -4.69
CA ILE A 45 2.16 -18.78 -5.40
C ILE A 45 2.51 -18.37 -6.83
N ILE A 46 3.77 -18.54 -7.21
CA ILE A 46 4.20 -18.41 -8.60
C ILE A 46 3.89 -19.72 -9.32
N LYS A 47 3.27 -19.61 -10.47
CA LYS A 47 2.94 -20.76 -11.31
C LYS A 47 3.56 -20.62 -12.69
N ARG A 48 4.13 -21.70 -13.19
CA ARG A 48 4.62 -21.81 -14.56
C ARG A 48 3.63 -22.64 -15.38
N LYS A 49 3.29 -22.17 -16.57
CA LYS A 49 2.50 -22.94 -17.52
C LYS A 49 3.41 -23.92 -18.26
N LYS A 50 3.14 -25.22 -18.12
CA LYS A 50 3.82 -26.29 -18.84
C LYS A 50 2.77 -27.24 -19.41
N ASP A 51 2.85 -27.53 -20.69
CA ASP A 51 1.96 -28.48 -21.40
C ASP A 51 0.44 -28.21 -21.17
N GLY A 52 0.06 -26.93 -21.08
CA GLY A 52 -1.34 -26.53 -20.87
C GLY A 52 -1.76 -26.44 -19.39
N TYR A 53 -0.98 -26.91 -18.45
CA TYR A 53 -1.27 -26.90 -17.02
C TYR A 53 -0.42 -25.88 -16.27
N PHE A 54 -0.97 -25.34 -15.16
CA PHE A 54 -0.24 -24.46 -14.26
C PHE A 54 0.28 -25.24 -13.06
N SER A 55 1.60 -25.34 -12.91
CA SER A 55 2.26 -25.94 -11.75
C SER A 55 3.00 -24.88 -10.92
N PRO A 56 3.12 -25.07 -9.58
CA PRO A 56 3.96 -24.21 -8.75
C PRO A 56 5.39 -24.16 -9.28
N ASP A 57 6.00 -22.99 -9.26
CA ASP A 57 7.37 -22.73 -9.73
C ASP A 57 8.21 -22.12 -8.60
N GLU A 58 8.72 -22.97 -7.73
CA GLU A 58 9.55 -22.56 -6.60
C GLU A 58 10.99 -22.19 -6.99
N GLU A 59 11.42 -22.62 -8.18
CA GLU A 59 12.75 -22.30 -8.75
C GLU A 59 12.80 -20.91 -9.40
N ASN A 60 11.64 -20.24 -9.51
CA ASN A 60 11.57 -18.91 -10.09
C ASN A 60 12.36 -17.91 -9.24
N GLU A 61 13.15 -17.04 -9.89
CA GLU A 61 13.95 -16.00 -9.22
C GLU A 61 13.13 -15.10 -8.29
N LEU A 62 11.86 -14.86 -8.64
CA LEU A 62 10.95 -14.04 -7.85
C LEU A 62 10.31 -14.78 -6.67
N HIS A 63 10.46 -16.12 -6.59
CA HIS A 63 9.78 -16.91 -5.57
C HIS A 63 10.13 -16.42 -4.16
N THR A 64 11.41 -16.32 -3.82
CA THR A 64 11.85 -15.87 -2.51
C THR A 64 11.45 -14.41 -2.23
N ILE A 65 11.52 -13.54 -3.24
CA ILE A 65 11.16 -12.12 -3.11
C ILE A 65 9.67 -11.97 -2.83
N LEU A 66 8.81 -12.70 -3.52
CA LEU A 66 7.36 -12.57 -3.36
C LEU A 66 6.81 -13.32 -2.15
N THR A 67 7.38 -14.50 -1.83
CA THR A 67 6.79 -15.39 -0.81
C THR A 67 7.43 -15.26 0.57
N ARG A 68 8.69 -14.77 0.65
CA ARG A 68 9.42 -14.71 1.92
C ARG A 68 9.88 -13.32 2.29
N MET A 69 10.80 -12.72 1.51
CA MET A 69 11.46 -11.46 1.84
C MET A 69 11.51 -10.52 0.63
N PRO A 70 10.49 -9.70 0.43
CA PRO A 70 10.47 -8.68 -0.63
C PRO A 70 11.61 -7.67 -0.50
N ASN A 71 12.02 -7.35 0.72
CA ASN A 71 13.13 -6.46 1.03
C ASN A 71 13.69 -6.74 2.44
N ARG A 72 14.76 -6.04 2.82
CA ARG A 72 15.44 -6.24 4.11
C ARG A 72 14.64 -5.85 5.34
N ARG A 73 13.55 -5.09 5.19
CA ARG A 73 12.78 -4.51 6.31
C ARG A 73 11.45 -5.20 6.55
N MET A 74 10.90 -5.86 5.53
CA MET A 74 9.57 -6.47 5.59
C MET A 74 9.64 -7.89 5.04
N ASN A 75 8.96 -8.79 5.70
CA ASN A 75 8.61 -10.08 5.12
C ASN A 75 7.40 -9.93 4.18
N SER A 76 7.04 -10.99 3.46
CA SER A 76 5.93 -10.96 2.51
C SER A 76 4.59 -10.61 3.16
N PHE A 77 4.30 -11.16 4.33
CA PHE A 77 3.08 -10.87 5.07
C PHE A 77 2.99 -9.37 5.44
N GLU A 78 4.06 -8.81 5.98
CA GLU A 78 4.11 -7.40 6.38
C GLU A 78 3.96 -6.47 5.18
N MET A 79 4.60 -6.80 4.07
CA MET A 79 4.49 -5.99 2.85
C MET A 79 3.07 -6.00 2.30
N VAL A 80 2.45 -7.18 2.16
CA VAL A 80 1.07 -7.29 1.68
C VAL A 80 0.09 -6.61 2.64
N ARG A 81 0.26 -6.79 3.95
CA ARG A 81 -0.56 -6.12 4.95
C ARG A 81 -0.50 -4.59 4.83
N ASN A 82 0.72 -4.04 4.78
CA ASN A 82 0.92 -2.59 4.68
C ASN A 82 0.41 -2.03 3.34
N MET A 83 0.59 -2.78 2.26
CA MET A 83 0.05 -2.45 0.94
C MET A 83 -1.48 -2.35 0.97
N VAL A 84 -2.17 -3.32 1.56
CA VAL A 84 -3.64 -3.29 1.70
C VAL A 84 -4.09 -2.13 2.58
N VAL A 85 -3.38 -1.85 3.68
CA VAL A 85 -3.64 -0.68 4.53
C VAL A 85 -3.56 0.61 3.73
N GLN A 86 -2.53 0.79 2.89
CA GLN A 86 -2.40 1.96 2.03
C GLN A 86 -3.53 2.06 1.01
N ILE A 87 -3.89 0.95 0.35
CA ILE A 87 -4.98 0.91 -0.63
C ILE A 87 -6.31 1.31 0.00
N VAL A 88 -6.65 0.77 1.17
CA VAL A 88 -7.91 1.09 1.86
C VAL A 88 -7.94 2.54 2.35
N ASN A 89 -6.86 3.00 2.98
CA ASN A 89 -6.82 4.32 3.60
C ASN A 89 -6.58 5.46 2.61
N GLN A 90 -5.79 5.23 1.56
CA GLN A 90 -5.29 6.28 0.65
C GLN A 90 -5.67 6.02 -0.81
N GLY A 91 -6.23 4.85 -1.11
CA GLY A 91 -6.66 4.46 -2.45
C GLY A 91 -5.56 3.90 -3.34
N ASN A 92 -4.30 4.11 -2.99
CA ASN A 92 -3.15 3.74 -3.81
C ASN A 92 -2.06 3.08 -2.96
N ALA A 93 -1.28 2.19 -3.58
CA ALA A 93 -0.03 1.69 -3.02
C ALA A 93 1.02 1.62 -4.13
N TYR A 94 2.22 2.07 -3.84
CA TYR A 94 3.32 2.16 -4.79
C TYR A 94 4.49 1.30 -4.34
N ILE A 95 4.91 0.37 -5.20
CA ILE A 95 6.03 -0.53 -4.93
C ILE A 95 7.09 -0.29 -6.00
N VAL A 96 8.27 0.13 -5.58
CA VAL A 96 9.43 0.30 -6.46
C VAL A 96 10.09 -1.05 -6.67
N ILE A 97 10.35 -1.39 -7.93
CA ILE A 97 11.06 -2.59 -8.35
C ILE A 97 12.54 -2.25 -8.44
N ARG A 98 13.32 -2.66 -7.44
CA ARG A 98 14.78 -2.55 -7.51
C ARG A 98 15.38 -3.71 -8.29
N ARG A 99 16.25 -3.39 -9.21
CA ARG A 99 16.99 -4.37 -10.00
C ARG A 99 18.48 -4.32 -9.70
N LYS A 100 19.12 -5.47 -9.76
CA LYS A 100 20.57 -5.60 -9.67
C LYS A 100 21.03 -6.58 -10.74
N PHE A 101 21.94 -6.14 -11.59
CA PHE A 101 22.43 -6.92 -12.73
C PHE A 101 21.31 -7.46 -13.67
N GLY A 102 20.25 -6.67 -13.87
CA GLY A 102 19.11 -7.04 -14.72
C GLY A 102 17.98 -7.81 -14.03
N SER A 103 18.24 -8.52 -12.93
CA SER A 103 17.24 -9.26 -12.16
C SER A 103 16.62 -8.41 -11.06
N VAL A 104 15.38 -8.71 -10.70
CA VAL A 104 14.71 -8.06 -9.56
C VAL A 104 15.40 -8.47 -8.28
N SER A 105 15.83 -7.50 -7.48
CA SER A 105 16.54 -7.73 -6.22
C SER A 105 15.70 -7.44 -4.98
N GLU A 106 14.84 -6.44 -5.06
CA GLU A 106 13.97 -6.03 -3.94
C GLU A 106 12.68 -5.38 -4.47
N LEU A 107 11.61 -5.53 -3.70
CA LEU A 107 10.37 -4.78 -3.85
C LEU A 107 10.21 -3.86 -2.64
N VAL A 108 10.14 -2.56 -2.87
CA VAL A 108 10.11 -1.56 -1.81
C VAL A 108 8.79 -0.82 -1.83
N LEU A 109 7.98 -1.02 -0.80
CA LEU A 109 6.73 -0.29 -0.61
C LEU A 109 7.06 1.13 -0.13
N CYS A 110 6.69 2.13 -0.94
CA CYS A 110 6.84 3.54 -0.60
C CYS A 110 5.63 4.07 0.16
N ALA A 111 5.83 5.04 1.03
CA ALA A 111 4.73 5.78 1.62
C ALA A 111 4.07 6.67 0.56
N ASN A 112 2.73 6.74 0.53
CA ASN A 112 2.01 7.46 -0.52
C ASN A 112 2.34 8.96 -0.59
N ASN A 113 2.65 9.58 0.56
CA ASN A 113 3.04 10.99 0.62
C ASN A 113 4.44 11.27 0.05
N THR A 114 5.22 10.23 -0.27
CA THR A 114 6.54 10.35 -0.90
C THR A 114 6.51 10.16 -2.40
N VAL A 115 5.34 9.81 -2.98
CA VAL A 115 5.16 9.52 -4.39
C VAL A 115 4.18 10.50 -5.01
N THR A 116 4.59 11.13 -6.09
CA THR A 116 3.72 11.95 -6.95
C THR A 116 3.61 11.28 -8.31
N TYR A 117 2.39 11.00 -8.75
CA TYR A 117 2.14 10.42 -10.07
C TYR A 117 1.75 11.53 -11.06
N ASP A 118 2.56 11.71 -12.08
CA ASP A 118 2.28 12.59 -13.22
C ASP A 118 1.48 11.81 -14.28
N LYS A 119 0.18 12.08 -14.32
CA LYS A 119 -0.75 11.40 -15.23
C LYS A 119 -0.53 11.73 -16.69
N LEU A 120 0.01 12.91 -17.00
CA LEU A 120 0.20 13.34 -18.38
C LEU A 120 1.37 12.61 -19.03
N ASN A 121 2.42 12.38 -18.26
CA ASN A 121 3.64 11.74 -18.76
C ASN A 121 3.75 10.26 -18.35
N ASP A 122 2.79 9.73 -17.58
CA ASP A 122 2.78 8.36 -17.02
C ASP A 122 4.08 8.04 -16.26
N VAL A 123 4.51 8.96 -15.40
CA VAL A 123 5.72 8.81 -14.61
C VAL A 123 5.48 9.06 -13.13
N TYR A 124 6.34 8.50 -12.31
CA TYR A 124 6.31 8.63 -10.87
C TYR A 124 7.52 9.42 -10.39
N ILE A 125 7.27 10.47 -9.61
CA ILE A 125 8.31 11.26 -8.95
C ILE A 125 8.32 10.83 -7.49
N ILE A 126 9.44 10.27 -7.02
CA ILE A 126 9.56 9.72 -5.67
C ILE A 126 10.62 10.50 -4.90
N SER A 127 10.27 10.84 -3.66
CA SER A 127 11.18 11.43 -2.68
C SER A 127 10.98 10.73 -1.33
N ASP A 128 11.55 9.52 -1.20
CA ASP A 128 11.47 8.68 0.00
C ASP A 128 12.84 8.60 0.71
N PRO A 129 13.06 9.46 1.72
CA PRO A 129 14.32 9.49 2.46
C PRO A 129 14.57 8.22 3.27
N TYR A 130 13.53 7.56 3.76
CA TYR A 130 13.67 6.36 4.59
C TYR A 130 14.17 5.16 3.79
N ASN A 131 13.71 5.04 2.55
CA ASN A 131 14.15 3.99 1.63
C ASN A 131 15.29 4.44 0.72
N ARG A 132 15.71 5.71 0.80
CA ARG A 132 16.74 6.33 -0.07
C ARG A 132 16.37 6.16 -1.55
N ILE A 133 15.12 6.47 -1.88
CA ILE A 133 14.60 6.42 -3.24
C ILE A 133 14.24 7.84 -3.67
N TYR A 134 14.95 8.34 -4.67
CA TYR A 134 14.78 9.69 -5.18
C TYR A 134 14.81 9.67 -6.69
N GLY A 135 13.97 10.47 -7.32
CA GLY A 135 14.01 10.70 -8.75
C GLY A 135 12.71 10.38 -9.47
N ARG A 136 12.84 10.32 -10.79
CA ARG A 136 11.77 9.98 -11.72
C ARG A 136 11.87 8.51 -12.08
N PHE A 137 10.72 7.83 -12.06
CA PHE A 137 10.57 6.42 -12.37
C PHE A 137 9.52 6.26 -13.45
N GLU A 138 9.80 5.38 -14.39
CA GLU A 138 8.86 5.01 -15.44
C GLU A 138 7.86 3.95 -14.92
N SER A 139 6.73 3.79 -15.62
CA SER A 139 5.65 2.89 -15.19
C SER A 139 6.08 1.42 -15.05
N TYR A 140 7.08 0.97 -15.82
CA TYR A 140 7.61 -0.40 -15.70
C TYR A 140 8.54 -0.63 -14.50
N GLU A 141 8.92 0.43 -13.78
CA GLU A 141 9.75 0.35 -12.57
C GLU A 141 8.91 0.37 -11.29
N ILE A 142 7.61 0.63 -11.42
CA ILE A 142 6.68 0.78 -10.31
C ILE A 142 5.51 -0.18 -10.46
N ILE A 143 5.16 -0.89 -9.39
CA ILE A 143 3.88 -1.56 -9.29
C ILE A 143 2.94 -0.59 -8.58
N HIS A 144 2.00 -0.01 -9.33
CA HIS A 144 0.96 0.87 -8.81
C HIS A 144 -0.33 0.07 -8.62
N LEU A 145 -0.66 -0.23 -7.37
CA LEU A 145 -1.90 -0.88 -6.99
C LEU A 145 -2.93 0.17 -6.59
N LYS A 146 -4.11 0.06 -7.16
CA LYS A 146 -5.18 1.05 -7.03
C LYS A 146 -6.43 0.40 -6.48
N ASN A 147 -7.15 1.12 -5.64
CA ASN A 147 -8.54 0.83 -5.31
C ASN A 147 -9.44 1.23 -6.50
N ASN A 148 -10.76 1.26 -6.29
CA ASN A 148 -11.68 1.78 -7.29
C ASN A 148 -11.22 3.15 -7.80
N SER A 149 -11.23 3.31 -9.11
CA SER A 149 -10.79 4.55 -9.77
C SER A 149 -12.01 5.32 -10.28
N LEU A 150 -11.97 6.64 -10.12
CA LEU A 150 -12.97 7.57 -10.68
C LEU A 150 -12.40 8.44 -11.80
N ASP A 151 -11.14 8.27 -12.15
CA ASP A 151 -10.40 9.08 -13.13
C ASP A 151 -9.90 8.26 -14.34
N GLY A 152 -10.62 7.22 -14.70
CA GLY A 152 -10.27 6.38 -15.84
C GLY A 152 -9.11 5.39 -15.55
N GLY A 153 -8.86 5.06 -14.29
CA GLY A 153 -7.87 4.06 -13.90
C GLY A 153 -6.48 4.63 -13.59
N TYR A 154 -6.33 5.95 -13.56
CA TYR A 154 -5.04 6.59 -13.23
C TYR A 154 -4.72 6.51 -11.74
N THR A 155 -5.68 6.85 -10.88
CA THR A 155 -5.50 6.80 -9.43
C THR A 155 -6.67 6.11 -8.73
N GLY A 156 -6.39 5.50 -7.59
CA GLY A 156 -7.40 4.87 -6.75
C GLY A 156 -7.98 5.85 -5.72
N VAL A 157 -9.23 5.63 -5.33
CA VAL A 157 -9.94 6.44 -4.33
C VAL A 157 -9.85 5.76 -2.96
N SER A 158 -9.54 6.55 -1.93
CA SER A 158 -9.58 6.09 -0.54
C SER A 158 -11.00 5.65 -0.17
N THR A 159 -11.16 4.42 0.29
CA THR A 159 -12.44 3.90 0.78
C THR A 159 -12.96 4.72 1.96
N ILE A 160 -12.08 5.11 2.87
CA ILE A 160 -12.43 5.87 4.08
C ILE A 160 -12.85 7.30 3.71
N MET A 161 -12.11 7.99 2.84
CA MET A 161 -12.48 9.32 2.39
C MET A 161 -13.81 9.33 1.62
N TYR A 162 -14.01 8.34 0.76
CA TYR A 162 -15.25 8.22 0.01
C TYR A 162 -16.45 8.00 0.93
N ALA A 163 -16.34 7.07 1.88
CA ALA A 163 -17.38 6.82 2.87
C ALA A 163 -17.67 8.04 3.73
N SER A 164 -16.64 8.75 4.19
CA SER A 164 -16.83 9.96 5.03
C SER A 164 -17.56 11.08 4.29
N ARG A 165 -17.30 11.26 2.99
CA ARG A 165 -18.03 12.24 2.15
C ARG A 165 -19.52 11.90 2.02
N ILE A 166 -19.84 10.63 1.79
CA ILE A 166 -21.25 10.19 1.70
C ILE A 166 -21.98 10.45 3.03
N PHE A 167 -21.35 10.13 4.16
CA PHE A 167 -21.94 10.37 5.48
C PHE A 167 -22.11 11.85 5.81
N SER A 168 -21.21 12.73 5.36
CA SER A 168 -21.35 14.17 5.58
C SER A 168 -22.49 14.77 4.76
N ILE A 169 -22.73 14.28 3.53
CA ILE A 169 -23.85 14.72 2.68
C ILE A 169 -25.20 14.22 3.23
N ALA A 170 -25.24 13.00 3.80
CA ALA A 170 -26.48 12.45 4.37
C ALA A 170 -26.86 13.06 5.73
N ALA A 171 -25.94 13.80 6.37
CA ALA A 171 -26.15 14.44 7.66
C ALA A 171 -26.45 15.94 7.56
N SER A 172 -26.43 16.51 6.38
CA SER A 172 -26.79 17.91 6.06
C SER A 172 -28.21 18.00 5.52
#